data_21623c45df8dedafe8d4cab7fe24a4a4
#
_entry.id   21623c45df8dedafe8d4cab7fe24a4a4
#
_cell.length_a   1.000
_cell.length_b   1.000
_cell.length_c   1.000
_cell.angle_alpha   90.00
_cell.angle_beta   90.00
_cell.angle_gamma   90.00
#
_symmetry.space_group_name_H-M   'P 1'
#
loop_
_entity.id
_entity.type
_entity.pdbx_description
1 polymer ?
#
loop_
_entity_poly.entity_id
_entity_poly.type
_entity_poly.pdbx_seq_one_letter_code
_entity_poly.pdbx_strand_id
1 'polypeptide(L)'
;MLKNSLKIALFFSFLFAPNARSALNIGVIAPLAGEYQKVGEELVSGVRTAVDEINSQGGLKGEKINLIMVDDQCDDRIAVSTAQMMAVNVSERDKMSLVIGPYCSNALQKIAGIYAKAGILQIIPTSVSTSIQNGNYKGLVKMV
;
A
#
# COMPACT_ATOMS: atom_id res chain seq x y z
N MET A 1 43.38 -11.44 40.45
CA MET A 1 42.03 -12.03 40.21
C MET A 1 41.05 -11.03 39.54
N LEU A 2 41.52 -10.12 38.67
CA LEU A 2 40.62 -9.07 38.06
C LEU A 2 40.63 -9.09 36.53
N LYS A 3 41.14 -10.10 35.84
CA LYS A 3 41.26 -10.14 34.37
C LYS A 3 40.14 -10.90 33.64
N ASN A 4 39.26 -11.63 34.34
CA ASN A 4 38.24 -12.45 33.70
C ASN A 4 36.82 -11.83 33.66
N SER A 5 36.55 -10.76 34.42
CA SER A 5 35.22 -10.13 34.43
C SER A 5 34.92 -9.22 33.24
N LEU A 6 35.97 -8.77 32.53
CA LEU A 6 35.79 -7.86 31.38
C LEU A 6 35.42 -8.56 30.09
N LYS A 7 35.66 -9.87 29.98
CA LYS A 7 35.34 -10.63 28.74
C LYS A 7 33.89 -11.12 28.67
N ILE A 8 33.16 -11.13 29.77
CA ILE A 8 31.74 -11.59 29.82
C ILE A 8 30.79 -10.47 29.42
N ALA A 9 31.15 -9.19 29.67
CA ALA A 9 30.29 -8.05 29.31
C ALA A 9 30.22 -7.77 27.81
N LEU A 10 31.23 -8.17 27.02
CA LEU A 10 31.21 -7.94 25.56
C LEU A 10 30.40 -8.95 24.76
N PHE A 11 30.00 -10.09 25.34
CA PHE A 11 29.27 -11.15 24.63
C PHE A 11 27.74 -10.99 24.67
N PHE A 12 27.24 -10.12 25.56
CA PHE A 12 25.78 -9.93 25.72
C PHE A 12 25.20 -8.78 24.90
N SER A 13 26.05 -7.92 24.29
CA SER A 13 25.57 -6.78 23.47
C SER A 13 25.23 -7.13 22.02
N PHE A 14 25.42 -8.36 21.58
CA PHE A 14 25.22 -8.73 20.17
C PHE A 14 23.86 -9.39 19.87
N LEU A 15 22.99 -9.56 20.87
CA LEU A 15 21.74 -10.31 20.73
C LEU A 15 20.49 -9.45 20.51
N PHE A 16 20.61 -8.14 20.45
CA PHE A 16 19.50 -7.24 20.10
C PHE A 16 19.86 -6.41 18.85
N ALA A 17 20.17 -7.05 17.74
CA ALA A 17 19.97 -6.41 16.46
C ALA A 17 18.45 -6.29 16.28
N PRO A 18 17.86 -5.07 16.23
CA PRO A 18 16.47 -4.95 15.84
C PRO A 18 16.39 -5.55 14.43
N ASN A 19 15.66 -6.64 14.28
CA ASN A 19 15.26 -7.11 12.96
C ASN A 19 14.59 -5.90 12.29
N ALA A 20 15.26 -5.31 11.31
CA ALA A 20 14.66 -4.32 10.44
C ALA A 20 13.54 -5.04 9.69
N ARG A 21 12.34 -5.07 10.30
CA ARG A 21 11.15 -5.63 9.66
C ARG A 21 10.85 -4.80 8.43
N SER A 22 10.60 -5.47 7.35
CA SER A 22 10.15 -4.85 6.11
C SER A 22 8.89 -4.04 6.39
N ALA A 23 8.81 -2.82 5.86
CA ALA A 23 7.57 -2.06 5.92
C ALA A 23 6.55 -2.66 4.94
N LEU A 24 5.30 -2.71 5.35
CA LEU A 24 4.20 -3.12 4.48
C LEU A 24 3.81 -1.93 3.60
N ASN A 25 4.09 -1.99 2.29
CA ASN A 25 3.74 -0.90 1.38
C ASN A 25 2.27 -1.00 0.97
N ILE A 26 1.53 0.09 1.19
CA ILE A 26 0.15 0.28 0.74
C ILE A 26 0.09 1.48 -0.19
N GLY A 27 -0.41 1.27 -1.42
CA GLY A 27 -0.64 2.33 -2.38
C GLY A 27 -2.04 2.93 -2.22
N VAL A 28 -2.17 4.25 -2.40
CA VAL A 28 -3.45 4.92 -2.58
C VAL A 28 -3.43 5.65 -3.91
N ILE A 29 -4.35 5.31 -4.79
CA ILE A 29 -4.55 5.97 -6.08
C ILE A 29 -5.83 6.78 -5.99
N ALA A 30 -5.70 8.09 -6.17
CA ALA A 30 -6.80 9.01 -6.06
C ALA A 30 -6.54 10.26 -6.91
N PRO A 31 -7.57 10.97 -7.39
CA PRO A 31 -7.40 12.26 -8.05
C PRO A 31 -7.01 13.30 -6.99
N LEU A 32 -5.77 13.78 -7.03
CA LEU A 32 -5.25 14.80 -6.09
C LEU A 32 -5.15 16.18 -6.74
N ALA A 33 -5.59 16.30 -7.99
CA ALA A 33 -5.70 17.54 -8.74
C ALA A 33 -6.95 17.54 -9.62
N GLY A 34 -7.37 18.74 -10.08
CA GLY A 34 -8.48 18.90 -11.00
C GLY A 34 -9.86 18.82 -10.34
N GLU A 35 -10.87 18.46 -11.14
CA GLU A 35 -12.29 18.49 -10.76
C GLU A 35 -12.60 17.59 -9.54
N TYR A 36 -11.94 16.46 -9.42
CA TYR A 36 -12.18 15.47 -8.38
C TYR A 36 -11.22 15.55 -7.19
N GLN A 37 -10.40 16.61 -7.11
CA GLN A 37 -9.37 16.77 -6.07
C GLN A 37 -9.94 16.58 -4.66
N LYS A 38 -11.06 17.23 -4.35
CA LYS A 38 -11.65 17.19 -3.01
C LYS A 38 -11.98 15.77 -2.55
N VAL A 39 -12.59 14.97 -3.40
CA VAL A 39 -12.94 13.58 -3.04
C VAL A 39 -11.71 12.69 -2.97
N GLY A 40 -10.69 12.95 -3.77
CA GLY A 40 -9.40 12.26 -3.69
C GLY A 40 -8.67 12.56 -2.37
N GLU A 41 -8.65 13.82 -1.95
CA GLU A 41 -8.08 14.23 -0.65
C GLU A 41 -8.84 13.62 0.53
N GLU A 42 -10.16 13.55 0.48
CA GLU A 42 -10.99 12.89 1.49
C GLU A 42 -10.66 11.39 1.60
N LEU A 43 -10.52 10.69 0.47
CA LEU A 43 -10.09 9.30 0.43
C LEU A 43 -8.71 9.12 1.08
N VAL A 44 -7.72 9.91 0.66
CA VAL A 44 -6.37 9.86 1.21
C VAL A 44 -6.37 10.15 2.71
N SER A 45 -7.14 11.14 3.17
CA SER A 45 -7.25 11.49 4.59
C SER A 45 -7.79 10.31 5.42
N GLY A 46 -8.85 9.65 4.93
CA GLY A 46 -9.41 8.47 5.60
C GLY A 46 -8.41 7.32 5.71
N VAL A 47 -7.72 7.01 4.61
CA VAL A 47 -6.70 5.94 4.60
C VAL A 47 -5.52 6.30 5.52
N ARG A 48 -5.05 7.53 5.49
CA ARG A 48 -3.97 8.01 6.37
C ARG A 48 -4.33 7.86 7.83
N THR A 49 -5.54 8.27 8.21
CA THR A 49 -6.03 8.15 9.60
C THR A 49 -5.99 6.70 10.07
N ALA A 50 -6.48 5.76 9.25
CA ALA A 50 -6.44 4.33 9.58
C ALA A 50 -5.01 3.78 9.69
N VAL A 51 -4.12 4.19 8.77
CA VAL A 51 -2.71 3.78 8.78
C VAL A 51 -1.98 4.33 10.00
N ASP A 52 -2.22 5.59 10.37
CA ASP A 52 -1.60 6.22 11.53
C ASP A 52 -2.05 5.52 12.82
N GLU A 53 -3.33 5.16 12.93
CA GLU A 53 -3.86 4.40 14.05
C GLU A 53 -3.19 3.02 14.16
N ILE A 54 -3.15 2.23 13.08
CA ILE A 54 -2.49 0.92 13.06
C ILE A 54 -1.01 1.07 13.43
N ASN A 55 -0.34 2.06 12.86
CA ASN A 55 1.07 2.31 13.12
C ASN A 55 1.34 2.74 14.56
N SER A 56 0.43 3.51 15.19
CA SER A 56 0.57 3.92 16.59
C SER A 56 0.51 2.73 17.54
N GLN A 57 -0.28 1.70 17.17
CA GLN A 57 -0.43 0.44 17.92
C GLN A 57 0.68 -0.59 17.63
N GLY A 58 1.73 -0.22 16.89
CA GLY A 58 2.87 -1.10 16.59
C GLY A 58 2.90 -1.66 15.17
N GLY A 59 1.92 -1.30 14.32
CA GLY A 59 1.81 -1.78 12.94
C GLY A 59 1.07 -3.11 12.83
N LEU A 60 1.00 -3.65 11.62
CA LEU A 60 0.37 -4.93 11.35
C LEU A 60 1.35 -6.07 11.62
N LYS A 61 1.08 -6.93 12.59
CA LYS A 61 1.98 -8.00 13.04
C LYS A 61 3.40 -7.50 13.40
N GLY A 62 3.50 -6.25 13.88
CA GLY A 62 4.76 -5.62 14.22
C GLY A 62 5.52 -4.99 13.06
N GLU A 63 4.93 -4.92 11.87
CA GLU A 63 5.46 -4.22 10.70
C GLU A 63 4.70 -2.90 10.51
N LYS A 64 5.44 -1.81 10.36
CA LYS A 64 4.83 -0.51 10.07
C LYS A 64 4.32 -0.46 8.63
N ILE A 65 3.20 0.21 8.44
CA ILE A 65 2.66 0.48 7.12
C ILE A 65 3.34 1.73 6.56
N ASN A 66 3.85 1.60 5.34
CA ASN A 66 4.34 2.71 4.53
C ASN A 66 3.27 3.05 3.49
N LEU A 67 2.76 4.28 3.53
CA LEU A 67 1.70 4.75 2.64
C LEU A 67 2.29 5.50 1.46
N ILE A 68 2.00 5.03 0.25
CA ILE A 68 2.42 5.62 -1.02
C ILE A 68 1.20 6.19 -1.73
N MET A 69 1.16 7.50 -1.91
CA MET A 69 0.05 8.20 -2.55
C MET A 69 0.41 8.59 -3.97
N VAL A 70 -0.50 8.36 -4.90
CA VAL A 70 -0.32 8.69 -6.32
C VAL A 70 -1.57 9.36 -6.87
N ASP A 71 -1.36 10.48 -7.57
CA ASP A 71 -2.40 11.21 -8.28
C ASP A 71 -2.62 10.57 -9.66
N ASP A 72 -3.84 10.07 -9.91
CA ASP A 72 -4.25 9.56 -11.22
C ASP A 72 -5.05 10.57 -12.04
N GLN A 73 -5.41 11.72 -11.44
CA GLN A 73 -6.21 12.79 -12.07
C GLN A 73 -7.49 12.30 -12.74
N CYS A 74 -7.98 11.11 -12.40
CA CYS A 74 -9.03 10.40 -13.14
C CYS A 74 -8.70 10.19 -14.64
N ASP A 75 -7.42 10.26 -15.03
CA ASP A 75 -6.96 9.98 -16.40
C ASP A 75 -6.53 8.52 -16.53
N ASP A 76 -7.12 7.81 -17.50
CA ASP A 76 -6.86 6.39 -17.73
C ASP A 76 -5.39 6.08 -18.02
N ARG A 77 -4.67 6.97 -18.72
CA ARG A 77 -3.27 6.76 -19.10
C ARG A 77 -2.36 6.91 -17.89
N ILE A 78 -2.64 7.91 -17.04
CA ILE A 78 -1.90 8.12 -15.79
C ILE A 78 -2.15 6.93 -14.85
N ALA A 79 -3.41 6.50 -14.71
CA ALA A 79 -3.76 5.35 -13.90
C ALA A 79 -3.05 4.07 -14.35
N VAL A 80 -3.00 3.81 -15.67
CA VAL A 80 -2.32 2.62 -16.22
C VAL A 80 -0.81 2.68 -15.99
N SER A 81 -0.16 3.82 -16.27
CA SER A 81 1.29 3.95 -16.06
C SER A 81 1.66 3.81 -14.59
N THR A 82 0.86 4.37 -13.69
CA THR A 82 1.02 4.24 -12.25
C THR A 82 0.85 2.79 -11.79
N ALA A 83 -0.20 2.12 -12.26
CA ALA A 83 -0.45 0.72 -11.90
C ALA A 83 0.69 -0.21 -12.38
N GLN A 84 1.21 0.03 -13.58
CA GLN A 84 2.36 -0.71 -14.10
C GLN A 84 3.60 -0.48 -13.22
N MET A 85 3.89 0.76 -12.84
CA MET A 85 5.00 1.09 -11.95
C MET A 85 4.86 0.42 -10.58
N MET A 86 3.67 0.46 -9.98
CA MET A 86 3.41 -0.17 -8.67
C MET A 86 3.43 -1.70 -8.74
N ALA A 87 3.11 -2.29 -9.90
CA ALA A 87 3.09 -3.73 -10.11
C ALA A 87 4.49 -4.32 -10.33
N VAL A 88 5.50 -3.50 -10.63
CA VAL A 88 6.88 -3.97 -10.79
C VAL A 88 7.48 -4.24 -9.42
N ASN A 89 7.74 -5.51 -9.14
CA ASN A 89 8.42 -5.93 -7.92
C ASN A 89 9.93 -5.75 -8.09
N VAL A 90 10.46 -4.63 -7.61
CA VAL A 90 11.90 -4.34 -7.66
C VAL A 90 12.66 -5.20 -6.63
N SER A 91 12.06 -5.39 -5.46
CA SER A 91 12.55 -6.27 -4.39
C SER A 91 11.37 -6.67 -3.47
N GLU A 92 11.55 -7.72 -2.67
CA GLU A 92 10.52 -8.10 -1.67
C GLU A 92 10.24 -6.97 -0.65
N ARG A 93 11.24 -6.12 -0.39
CA ARG A 93 11.10 -4.97 0.52
C ARG A 93 10.21 -3.87 -0.07
N ASP A 94 10.30 -3.65 -1.39
CA ASP A 94 9.62 -2.56 -2.08
C ASP A 94 8.30 -3.01 -2.72
N LYS A 95 7.96 -4.30 -2.56
CA LYS A 95 6.74 -4.89 -3.09
C LYS A 95 5.51 -4.21 -2.54
N MET A 96 4.60 -3.83 -3.43
CA MET A 96 3.28 -3.36 -3.07
C MET A 96 2.41 -4.53 -2.59
N SER A 97 1.84 -4.43 -1.40
CA SER A 97 1.00 -5.49 -0.83
C SER A 97 -0.48 -5.26 -1.10
N LEU A 98 -0.90 -4.01 -1.09
CA LEU A 98 -2.28 -3.58 -1.22
C LEU A 98 -2.33 -2.24 -1.95
N VAL A 99 -3.35 -2.06 -2.78
CA VAL A 99 -3.69 -0.76 -3.38
C VAL A 99 -5.15 -0.42 -3.05
N ILE A 100 -5.38 0.82 -2.63
CA ILE A 100 -6.70 1.38 -2.36
C ILE A 100 -7.00 2.39 -3.47
N GLY A 101 -8.16 2.28 -4.10
CA GLY A 101 -8.53 3.06 -5.28
C GLY A 101 -8.44 2.25 -6.57
N PRO A 102 -8.60 2.94 -7.74
CA PRO A 102 -8.83 4.36 -7.91
C PRO A 102 -10.24 4.79 -7.50
N TYR A 103 -10.45 6.11 -7.44
CA TYR A 103 -11.80 6.66 -7.25
C TYR A 103 -12.64 6.54 -8.53
N CYS A 104 -12.04 6.78 -9.69
CA CYS A 104 -12.74 6.82 -10.97
C CYS A 104 -12.90 5.44 -11.61
N SER A 105 -14.15 5.09 -11.99
CA SER A 105 -14.50 3.76 -12.51
C SER A 105 -13.85 3.43 -13.86
N ASN A 106 -13.63 4.43 -14.73
CA ASN A 106 -12.95 4.25 -16.01
C ASN A 106 -11.48 3.83 -15.80
N ALA A 107 -10.77 4.50 -14.90
CA ALA A 107 -9.42 4.12 -14.50
C ALA A 107 -9.38 2.69 -13.94
N LEU A 108 -10.34 2.34 -13.08
CA LEU A 108 -10.42 1.00 -12.49
C LEU A 108 -10.50 -0.10 -13.55
N GLN A 109 -11.31 0.06 -14.61
CA GLN A 109 -11.42 -0.93 -15.68
C GLN A 109 -10.09 -1.24 -16.36
N LYS A 110 -9.19 -0.25 -16.43
CA LYS A 110 -7.89 -0.39 -17.08
C LYS A 110 -6.85 -1.07 -16.20
N ILE A 111 -6.93 -0.85 -14.89
CA ILE A 111 -5.84 -1.25 -13.96
C ILE A 111 -6.13 -2.52 -13.16
N ALA A 112 -7.39 -2.92 -12.99
CA ALA A 112 -7.74 -4.09 -12.18
C ALA A 112 -7.02 -5.38 -12.64
N GLY A 113 -6.88 -5.57 -13.95
CA GLY A 113 -6.15 -6.70 -14.53
C GLY A 113 -4.63 -6.65 -14.27
N ILE A 114 -4.06 -5.46 -14.13
CA ILE A 114 -2.63 -5.26 -13.86
C ILE A 114 -2.33 -5.76 -12.45
N TYR A 115 -3.06 -5.29 -11.46
CA TYR A 115 -2.87 -5.70 -10.05
C TYR A 115 -3.21 -7.18 -9.82
N ALA A 116 -4.28 -7.69 -10.46
CA ALA A 116 -4.63 -9.10 -10.37
C ALA A 116 -3.48 -10.01 -10.87
N LYS A 117 -2.83 -9.66 -11.99
CA LYS A 117 -1.67 -10.39 -12.53
C LYS A 117 -0.45 -10.30 -11.63
N ALA A 118 -0.24 -9.16 -10.99
CA ALA A 118 0.87 -8.95 -10.05
C ALA A 118 0.63 -9.59 -8.67
N GLY A 119 -0.57 -10.12 -8.40
CA GLY A 119 -0.94 -10.67 -7.10
C GLY A 119 -1.12 -9.61 -6.02
N ILE A 120 -1.37 -8.36 -6.39
CA ILE A 120 -1.61 -7.24 -5.50
C ILE A 120 -3.10 -7.20 -5.17
N LEU A 121 -3.43 -7.13 -3.88
CA LEU A 121 -4.80 -6.91 -3.43
C LEU A 121 -5.24 -5.49 -3.77
N GLN A 122 -6.45 -5.32 -4.31
CA GLN A 122 -7.01 -4.01 -4.62
C GLN A 122 -8.33 -3.81 -3.89
N ILE A 123 -8.45 -2.71 -3.13
CA ILE A 123 -9.68 -2.30 -2.45
C ILE A 123 -10.28 -1.11 -3.17
N ILE A 124 -11.55 -1.24 -3.56
CA ILE A 124 -12.31 -0.17 -4.23
C ILE A 124 -13.25 0.48 -3.23
N PRO A 125 -13.02 1.74 -2.87
CA PRO A 125 -13.81 2.45 -1.86
C PRO A 125 -15.09 3.08 -2.40
N THR A 126 -15.32 3.01 -3.71
CA THR A 126 -16.43 3.69 -4.39
C THR A 126 -17.29 2.72 -5.19
N SER A 127 -18.47 3.18 -5.61
CA SER A 127 -19.32 2.43 -6.52
C SER A 127 -18.62 2.16 -7.84
N VAL A 128 -18.80 0.97 -8.39
CA VAL A 128 -18.16 0.53 -9.63
C VAL A 128 -19.20 0.23 -10.71
N SER A 129 -18.79 0.39 -11.96
CA SER A 129 -19.62 0.05 -13.11
C SER A 129 -19.96 -1.46 -13.15
N THR A 130 -21.07 -1.81 -13.79
CA THR A 130 -21.50 -3.21 -13.96
C THR A 130 -20.47 -4.09 -14.65
N SER A 131 -19.65 -3.53 -15.55
CA SER A 131 -18.56 -4.26 -16.21
C SER A 131 -17.51 -4.76 -15.23
N ILE A 132 -17.19 -3.99 -14.19
CA ILE A 132 -16.31 -4.41 -13.11
C ILE A 132 -17.00 -5.39 -12.16
N GLN A 133 -18.32 -5.20 -11.93
CA GLN A 133 -19.09 -6.12 -11.08
C GLN A 133 -19.10 -7.55 -11.64
N ASN A 134 -19.18 -7.68 -12.96
CA ASN A 134 -19.19 -8.96 -13.66
C ASN A 134 -17.80 -9.50 -13.98
N GLY A 135 -16.75 -8.68 -13.82
CA GLY A 135 -15.34 -9.09 -13.99
C GLY A 135 -14.88 -9.95 -12.82
N ASN A 136 -14.33 -11.12 -13.12
CA ASN A 136 -13.70 -11.99 -12.11
C ASN A 136 -12.23 -11.60 -11.93
N TYR A 137 -11.98 -10.48 -11.25
CA TYR A 137 -10.64 -10.02 -10.94
C TYR A 137 -10.18 -10.60 -9.59
N LYS A 138 -9.20 -11.49 -9.65
CA LYS A 138 -8.61 -12.09 -8.43
C LYS A 138 -7.98 -10.98 -7.57
N GLY A 139 -8.35 -10.94 -6.28
CA GLY A 139 -7.81 -9.95 -5.34
C GLY A 139 -8.49 -8.57 -5.41
N LEU A 140 -9.60 -8.41 -6.10
CA LEU A 140 -10.40 -7.19 -6.09
C LEU A 140 -11.48 -7.28 -5.00
N VAL A 141 -11.45 -6.34 -4.05
CA VAL A 141 -12.43 -6.20 -2.98
C VAL A 141 -13.18 -4.90 -3.14
N LYS A 142 -14.50 -4.97 -3.13
CA LYS A 142 -15.39 -3.81 -3.19
C LYS A 142 -15.95 -3.54 -1.80
N MET A 143 -15.99 -2.27 -1.40
CA MET A 143 -16.52 -1.86 -0.10
C MET A 143 -18.01 -1.48 -0.15
N VAL A 144 -18.61 -1.39 -1.32
CA VAL A 144 -20.02 -1.02 -1.58
C VAL A 144 -20.71 -2.03 -2.48
#